data_0c83904847a3a79c64377e425f565063
#
_entry.id   0c83904847a3a79c64377e425f565063
#
_cell.length_a   1.000
_cell.length_b   1.000
_cell.length_c   1.000
_cell.angle_alpha   90.00
_cell.angle_beta   90.00
_cell.angle_gamma   90.00
#
_symmetry.space_group_name_H-M   'P 1'
#
loop_
_entity.id
_entity.type
_entity.pdbx_description
1 polymer ?
#
loop_
_entity_poly.entity_id
_entity_poly.type
_entity_poly.pdbx_seq_one_letter_code
_entity_poly.pdbx_strand_id
1 'polypeptide(L)'
;MTYTRNCSILDLTERKGSEAGGEGVPRPMKCRKVCQMPRTREFHPAGGSPRKEAVVLTVDEYEAVRLIDRQGFSQEECSAYMQVARSTVQSIYNSARKKLAEALVDGRSLRIEGGNYQLC
;
A
#
# COMPACT_ATOMS: atom_id res chain seq x y z
N MET A 1 -16.16 -1.02 -6.30
CA MET A 1 -15.96 -1.19 -5.98
C MET A 1 -15.37 -1.53 -5.27
N THR A 2 -15.11 -1.64 -4.89
CA THR A 2 -14.74 -1.82 -4.33
C THR A 2 -14.10 -2.35 -3.60
N TYR A 3 -13.64 -2.43 -3.27
CA TYR A 3 -12.93 -2.86 -2.69
C TYR A 3 -12.61 -2.93 -1.55
N THR A 4 -12.51 -2.78 -0.84
CA THR A 4 -12.24 -2.79 0.45
C THR A 4 -12.44 -4.09 0.92
N ARG A 5 -12.76 -4.89 0.13
CA ARG A 5 -13.00 -6.11 0.41
C ARG A 5 -12.56 -6.63 1.63
N ASN A 6 -11.79 -7.17 1.96
CA ASN A 6 -11.42 -7.80 3.12
C ASN A 6 -11.26 -6.99 4.30
N CYS A 7 -11.06 -5.76 4.19
CA CYS A 7 -10.70 -4.98 5.31
C CYS A 7 -11.81 -4.74 6.30
N SER A 8 -12.93 -4.29 5.86
CA SER A 8 -13.92 -3.91 6.79
C SER A 8 -14.42 -4.99 7.67
N ILE A 9 -14.81 -6.05 7.12
CA ILE A 9 -15.33 -7.13 7.86
C ILE A 9 -14.36 -7.70 8.81
N LEU A 10 -13.18 -7.95 8.35
CA LEU A 10 -12.19 -8.53 9.18
C LEU A 10 -11.85 -7.66 10.34
N ASP A 11 -11.79 -6.39 10.15
CA ASP A 11 -11.46 -5.50 11.19
C ASP A 11 -12.43 -5.60 12.32
N LEU A 12 -13.67 -5.60 12.04
CA LEU A 12 -14.64 -5.70 13.06
C LEU A 12 -14.51 -6.96 13.85
N THR A 13 -14.39 -8.05 13.19
CA THR A 13 -14.26 -9.32 13.82
C THR A 13 -13.05 -9.40 14.67
N GLU A 14 -11.99 -8.98 14.12
CA GLU A 14 -10.78 -9.11 14.80
C GLU A 14 -10.67 -8.25 16.00
N ARG A 15 -11.23 -7.15 15.99
CA ARG A 15 -11.18 -6.31 17.10
C ARG A 15 -11.73 -6.97 18.30
N LYS A 16 -12.83 -7.64 18.16
CA LYS A 16 -13.36 -8.35 19.22
C LYS A 16 -12.47 -9.43 19.62
N GLY A 17 -12.01 -10.17 18.70
CA GLY A 17 -11.15 -11.27 19.01
C GLY A 17 -9.94 -10.81 19.75
N SER A 18 -9.37 -9.79 19.37
CA SER A 18 -8.20 -9.33 19.97
C SER A 18 -8.45 -8.98 21.39
N GLU A 19 -9.49 -8.38 21.67
CA GLU A 19 -9.74 -8.08 22.97
C GLU A 19 -9.84 -9.25 23.79
N ALA A 20 -10.60 -10.12 23.38
CA ALA A 20 -10.78 -11.31 24.11
C ALA A 20 -9.52 -12.00 24.28
N GLY A 21 -8.90 -12.34 23.31
CA GLY A 21 -7.82 -13.15 23.44
C GLY A 21 -6.67 -12.43 23.70
N GLY A 22 -6.38 -11.63 23.04
CA GLY A 22 -5.29 -10.94 23.27
C GLY A 22 -4.04 -11.62 23.25
N GLU A 23 -3.82 -12.55 23.97
CA GLU A 23 -2.55 -13.11 24.04
C GLU A 23 -2.34 -14.21 23.17
N GLY A 24 -1.23 -14.39 22.69
CA GLY A 24 -0.90 -15.52 21.88
C GLY A 24 -1.43 -15.46 20.50
N VAL A 25 -2.27 -14.53 20.19
CA VAL A 25 -2.83 -14.47 18.86
C VAL A 25 -2.24 -13.31 18.10
N PRO A 26 -1.75 -13.53 16.91
CA PRO A 26 -1.11 -12.47 16.16
C PRO A 26 -2.08 -11.35 15.90
N ARG A 27 -1.63 -10.14 15.95
CA ARG A 27 -2.43 -9.03 15.68
C ARG A 27 -2.80 -8.99 14.24
N PRO A 28 -4.04 -8.78 13.90
CA PRO A 28 -4.40 -8.72 12.49
C PRO A 28 -3.84 -7.47 11.85
N MET A 29 -3.58 -7.54 10.59
CA MET A 29 -3.04 -6.42 9.87
C MET A 29 -4.10 -5.35 9.73
N LYS A 30 -3.75 -4.13 10.10
CA LYS A 30 -4.69 -3.04 10.01
C LYS A 30 -4.81 -2.57 8.57
N CYS A 31 -6.02 -2.28 8.14
CA CYS A 31 -6.21 -1.78 6.80
C CYS A 31 -5.76 -0.33 6.72
N ARG A 32 -5.06 0.00 5.67
CA ARG A 32 -4.56 1.33 5.45
C ARG A 32 -5.59 2.12 4.69
N LYS A 33 -5.77 3.37 5.10
CA LYS A 33 -6.75 4.20 4.43
C LYS A 33 -6.16 4.80 3.17
N VAL A 34 -6.90 4.68 2.08
CA VAL A 34 -6.47 5.19 0.79
C VAL A 34 -7.59 6.07 0.27
N CYS A 35 -7.28 7.31 -0.03
CA CYS A 35 -8.31 8.24 -0.46
C CYS A 35 -8.32 8.50 -1.94
N GLN A 36 -7.29 8.12 -2.64
CA GLN A 36 -7.27 8.28 -4.09
C GLN A 36 -6.72 7.04 -4.74
N MET A 37 -7.50 6.44 -5.59
CA MET A 37 -7.04 5.29 -6.36
C MET A 37 -6.20 5.77 -7.53
N PRO A 38 -5.25 4.96 -7.98
CA PRO A 38 -4.42 5.37 -9.10
C PRO A 38 -5.25 5.45 -10.37
N ARG A 39 -5.00 6.50 -11.14
CA ARG A 39 -5.65 6.63 -12.41
C ARG A 39 -5.03 5.70 -13.42
N THR A 40 -3.72 5.56 -13.35
CA THR A 40 -2.98 4.69 -14.25
C THR A 40 -2.48 3.53 -13.43
N ARG A 41 -2.81 2.34 -13.83
CA ARG A 41 -2.43 1.17 -13.07
C ARG A 41 -1.30 0.39 -13.69
N GLU A 42 -0.88 0.72 -14.90
CA GLU A 42 0.22 0.02 -15.53
C GLU A 42 1.10 1.01 -16.25
N PHE A 43 2.39 0.81 -16.10
CA PHE A 43 3.39 1.61 -16.79
C PHE A 43 4.33 0.64 -17.47
N HIS A 44 4.61 0.85 -18.73
CA HIS A 44 5.45 -0.06 -19.51
C HIS A 44 6.61 0.70 -20.15
N PRO A 45 7.75 0.06 -20.26
CA PRO A 45 8.86 0.69 -20.94
C PRO A 45 8.50 0.94 -22.40
N ALA A 46 8.77 2.13 -22.88
CA ALA A 46 8.39 2.48 -24.23
C ALA A 46 9.22 1.82 -25.30
N GLY A 47 10.37 1.43 -25.06
CA GLY A 47 11.25 0.97 -26.08
C GLY A 47 11.22 -0.49 -26.38
N GLY A 48 10.31 -1.23 -25.95
CA GLY A 48 10.28 -2.62 -26.26
C GLY A 48 9.65 -3.43 -25.20
N SER A 49 9.73 -4.73 -25.32
CA SER A 49 9.11 -5.61 -24.35
C SER A 49 9.96 -5.72 -23.12
N PRO A 50 9.38 -5.69 -21.97
CA PRO A 50 10.15 -5.89 -20.76
C PRO A 50 10.61 -7.33 -20.72
N ARG A 51 11.83 -7.54 -20.32
CA ARG A 51 12.36 -8.85 -20.26
C ARG A 51 12.00 -9.58 -19.00
N LYS A 52 11.69 -8.87 -17.95
CA LYS A 52 11.37 -9.47 -16.66
C LYS A 52 9.93 -9.23 -16.33
N GLU A 53 9.46 -9.92 -15.34
CA GLU A 53 8.10 -9.74 -14.93
C GLU A 53 7.84 -8.36 -14.40
N ALA A 54 6.61 -7.91 -14.42
CA ALA A 54 6.28 -6.61 -13.95
C ALA A 54 6.50 -6.52 -12.45
N VAL A 55 6.87 -5.36 -11.99
CA VAL A 55 6.97 -5.09 -10.57
C VAL A 55 5.57 -4.70 -10.10
N VAL A 56 5.09 -5.30 -9.04
CA VAL A 56 3.74 -5.01 -8.54
C VAL A 56 3.86 -4.10 -7.34
N LEU A 57 3.26 -2.92 -7.46
CA LEU A 57 3.20 -1.95 -6.38
C LEU A 57 1.80 -2.03 -5.81
N THR A 58 1.66 -2.22 -4.52
CA THR A 58 0.32 -2.32 -3.95
C THR A 58 -0.30 -0.93 -3.85
N VAL A 59 -1.62 -0.88 -3.70
CA VAL A 59 -2.33 0.38 -3.65
C VAL A 59 -1.93 1.20 -2.43
N ASP A 60 -1.70 0.55 -1.30
CA ASP A 60 -1.25 1.27 -0.12
C ASP A 60 0.17 1.80 -0.31
N GLU A 61 1.02 1.08 -1.03
CA GLU A 61 2.35 1.58 -1.37
C GLU A 61 2.23 2.80 -2.28
N TYR A 62 1.33 2.73 -3.25
CA TYR A 62 1.10 3.85 -4.14
C TYR A 62 0.65 5.08 -3.34
N GLU A 63 -0.24 4.87 -2.37
CA GLU A 63 -0.73 5.99 -1.59
C GLU A 63 0.39 6.62 -0.76
N ALA A 64 1.26 5.82 -0.19
CA ALA A 64 2.37 6.37 0.57
C ALA A 64 3.28 7.22 -0.31
N VAL A 65 3.55 6.76 -1.51
CA VAL A 65 4.39 7.52 -2.43
C VAL A 65 3.67 8.80 -2.85
N ARG A 66 2.38 8.70 -3.12
CA ARG A 66 1.62 9.86 -3.52
C ARG A 66 1.65 10.92 -2.43
N LEU A 67 1.45 10.51 -1.19
CA LEU A 67 1.40 11.48 -0.11
C LEU A 67 2.77 12.05 0.21
N ILE A 68 3.77 11.22 0.31
CA ILE A 68 5.08 11.69 0.73
C ILE A 68 5.85 12.35 -0.40
N ASP A 69 5.95 11.66 -1.53
CA ASP A 69 6.80 12.15 -2.60
C ASP A 69 6.10 13.15 -3.53
N ARG A 70 4.80 13.00 -3.72
CA ARG A 70 4.10 13.90 -4.63
C ARG A 70 3.49 15.07 -3.88
N GLN A 71 2.89 14.83 -2.72
CA GLN A 71 2.24 15.89 -1.97
C GLN A 71 3.14 16.55 -0.93
N GLY A 72 4.25 15.94 -0.61
CA GLY A 72 5.18 16.52 0.33
C GLY A 72 4.87 16.27 1.80
N PHE A 73 4.08 15.27 2.08
CA PHE A 73 3.75 14.95 3.46
C PHE A 73 4.97 14.39 4.19
N SER A 74 5.05 14.66 5.48
CA SER A 74 6.03 13.96 6.32
C SER A 74 5.49 12.56 6.58
N GLN A 75 6.33 11.71 7.14
CA GLN A 75 5.88 10.38 7.49
C GLN A 75 4.82 10.42 8.58
N GLU A 76 4.90 11.38 9.46
CA GLU A 76 3.89 11.54 10.48
C GLU A 76 2.57 11.97 9.89
N GLU A 77 2.60 12.90 8.97
CA GLU A 77 1.38 13.33 8.31
C GLU A 77 0.78 12.20 7.51
N CYS A 78 1.63 11.42 6.85
CA CYS A 78 1.17 10.29 6.09
C CYS A 78 0.53 9.25 7.00
N SER A 79 1.11 9.01 8.16
CA SER A 79 0.56 8.03 9.07
C SER A 79 -0.81 8.45 9.57
N ALA A 80 -1.00 9.72 9.84
CA ALA A 80 -2.30 10.21 10.26
C ALA A 80 -3.32 10.07 9.13
N TYR A 81 -2.90 10.39 7.93
CA TYR A 81 -3.79 10.34 6.78
C TYR A 81 -4.22 8.90 6.49
N MET A 82 -3.30 7.98 6.52
CA MET A 82 -3.58 6.58 6.22
C MET A 82 -4.08 5.82 7.45
N GLN A 83 -4.05 6.45 8.59
CA GLN A 83 -4.55 5.86 9.84
C GLN A 83 -3.80 4.59 10.20
N VAL A 84 -2.50 4.65 10.13
CA VAL A 84 -1.64 3.55 10.54
C VAL A 84 -0.48 4.11 11.33
N ALA A 85 0.28 3.25 11.97
CA ALA A 85 1.41 3.69 12.75
C ALA A 85 2.51 4.22 11.86
N ARG A 86 3.32 5.12 12.40
CA ARG A 86 4.41 5.68 11.64
C ARG A 86 5.38 4.60 11.17
N SER A 87 5.64 3.60 12.00
CA SER A 87 6.53 2.52 11.59
C SER A 87 5.96 1.75 10.41
N THR A 88 4.64 1.63 10.35
CA THR A 88 4.00 0.98 9.22
C THR A 88 4.20 1.81 7.96
N VAL A 89 4.05 3.12 8.07
CA VAL A 89 4.28 4.00 6.93
C VAL A 89 5.71 3.86 6.45
N GLN A 90 6.66 3.81 7.36
CA GLN A 90 8.04 3.70 6.99
C GLN A 90 8.28 2.41 6.22
N SER A 91 7.71 1.32 6.69
CA SER A 91 7.85 0.04 6.03
C SER A 91 7.21 0.05 4.63
N ILE A 92 6.00 0.58 4.53
CA ILE A 92 5.30 0.66 3.27
C ILE A 92 6.08 1.53 2.29
N TYR A 93 6.53 2.67 2.76
CA TYR A 93 7.22 3.62 1.92
C TYR A 93 8.57 3.08 1.44
N ASN A 94 9.31 2.43 2.31
CA ASN A 94 10.58 1.85 1.91
C ASN A 94 10.38 0.76 0.86
N SER A 95 9.36 -0.07 1.05
CA SER A 95 9.05 -1.12 0.09
C SER A 95 8.64 -0.49 -1.24
N ALA A 96 7.83 0.55 -1.20
CA ALA A 96 7.37 1.21 -2.41
C ALA A 96 8.53 1.80 -3.19
N ARG A 97 9.43 2.47 -2.51
CA ARG A 97 10.54 3.10 -3.18
C ARG A 97 11.48 2.09 -3.80
N LYS A 98 11.68 0.97 -3.12
CA LYS A 98 12.53 -0.07 -3.66
C LYS A 98 11.92 -0.65 -4.94
N LYS A 99 10.61 -0.87 -4.93
CA LYS A 99 9.93 -1.40 -6.11
C LYS A 99 9.99 -0.43 -7.27
N LEU A 100 9.80 0.86 -7.00
CA LEU A 100 9.88 1.85 -8.05
C LEU A 100 11.29 1.90 -8.64
N ALA A 101 12.29 1.80 -7.79
CA ALA A 101 13.66 1.79 -8.25
C ALA A 101 13.94 0.57 -9.12
N GLU A 102 13.42 -0.58 -8.73
CA GLU A 102 13.61 -1.79 -9.51
C GLU A 102 12.98 -1.64 -10.90
N ALA A 103 11.76 -1.11 -10.95
CA ALA A 103 11.11 -0.94 -12.23
C ALA A 103 11.87 0.04 -13.10
N LEU A 104 12.31 1.12 -12.51
CA LEU A 104 13.00 2.16 -13.25
C LEU A 104 14.36 1.71 -13.74
N VAL A 105 15.15 1.15 -12.86
CA VAL A 105 16.53 0.81 -13.20
C VAL A 105 16.60 -0.41 -14.11
N ASP A 106 15.75 -1.39 -13.85
CA ASP A 106 15.76 -2.62 -14.64
C ASP A 106 14.89 -2.55 -15.88
N GLY A 107 14.21 -1.45 -16.09
CA GLY A 107 13.34 -1.31 -17.25
C GLY A 107 12.17 -2.25 -17.25
N ARG A 108 11.59 -2.49 -16.05
CA ARG A 108 10.48 -3.41 -15.93
C ARG A 108 9.17 -2.65 -15.96
N SER A 109 8.10 -3.33 -16.34
CA SER A 109 6.79 -2.74 -16.26
C SER A 109 6.40 -2.61 -14.81
N LEU A 110 5.55 -1.66 -14.51
CA LEU A 110 5.06 -1.45 -13.16
C LEU A 110 3.56 -1.62 -13.17
N ARG A 111 3.04 -2.40 -12.23
CA ARG A 111 1.61 -2.62 -12.13
C ARG A 111 1.17 -2.27 -10.73
N ILE A 112 0.08 -1.52 -10.59
CA ILE A 112 -0.42 -1.10 -9.28
C ILE A 112 -1.68 -1.88 -8.99
N GLU A 113 -1.61 -2.78 -8.05
CA GLU A 113 -2.78 -3.60 -7.70
C GLU A 113 -2.58 -4.27 -6.36
N GLY A 114 -3.66 -4.58 -5.71
CA GLY A 114 -3.64 -5.37 -4.48
C GLY A 114 -3.25 -4.58 -3.26
N GLY A 115 -2.98 -5.30 -2.21
CA GLY A 115 -2.58 -4.69 -0.94
C GLY A 115 -3.73 -4.66 0.04
N ASN A 116 -3.43 -4.20 1.24
CA ASN A 116 -4.42 -4.06 2.29
C ASN A 116 -4.81 -2.60 2.41
N TYR A 117 -6.01 -2.25 1.99
CA TYR A 117 -6.42 -0.87 2.05
C TYR A 117 -7.94 -0.76 2.13
N GLN A 118 -8.37 0.41 2.55
CA GLN A 118 -9.78 0.71 2.65
C GLN A 118 -9.98 2.10 2.07
N LEU A 119 -10.95 2.26 1.20
CA LEU A 119 -11.16 3.56 0.58
C LEU A 119 -11.80 4.52 1.55
N CYS A 120 -11.50 5.78 1.39
CA CYS A 120 -12.09 6.82 2.24
C CYS A 120 -13.59 6.98 2.06
#